data_c81a213ccfd3c1e9fb94ef4d13b91d3c
#
_entry.id   c81a213ccfd3c1e9fb94ef4d13b91d3c
#
_cell.length_a   1.000
_cell.length_b   1.000
_cell.length_c   1.000
_cell.angle_alpha   90.00
_cell.angle_beta   90.00
_cell.angle_gamma   90.00
#
_symmetry.space_group_name_H-M   'P 1'
#
loop_
_entity.id
_entity.type
_entity.pdbx_description
1 polymer ?
#
loop_
_entity_poly.entity_id
_entity_poly.type
_entity_poly.pdbx_seq_one_letter_code
_entity_poly.pdbx_strand_id
1 'polypeptide(L)'
;MIEPILLAAARIVTYNQPQLLTNASGFFFERDERLFLVTSRHVFSDAPSKHFPDRIEIELHLDADNMARSTGFSIPLYRDGNALWRQGMDGAGEIDVAVIEIERPALPETTIYCAFTPRHLYGAHDQVEVGTRLLIVGFPLGFHDTLHHMPVARRA
;
A
#
# COMPACT_ATOMS: atom_id res chain seq x y z
N MET A 1 -19.19 -11.19 -5.84
CA MET A 1 -18.86 -9.95 -5.08
C MET A 1 -17.51 -10.12 -4.43
N ILE A 2 -16.63 -9.15 -4.58
CA ILE A 2 -15.30 -9.16 -3.94
C ILE A 2 -15.39 -8.52 -2.58
N GLU A 3 -14.80 -9.18 -1.57
CA GLU A 3 -14.69 -8.60 -0.23
C GLU A 3 -13.88 -7.29 -0.28
N PRO A 4 -14.43 -6.16 0.21
CA PRO A 4 -13.78 -4.85 0.09
C PRO A 4 -12.36 -4.81 0.65
N ILE A 5 -12.07 -5.55 1.71
CA ILE A 5 -10.74 -5.58 2.32
C ILE A 5 -9.66 -6.10 1.36
N LEU A 6 -10.02 -6.98 0.44
CA LEU A 6 -9.09 -7.49 -0.57
C LEU A 6 -8.71 -6.43 -1.61
N LEU A 7 -9.56 -5.44 -1.83
CA LEU A 7 -9.30 -4.30 -2.70
C LEU A 7 -8.65 -3.12 -1.96
N ALA A 8 -8.49 -3.21 -0.65
CA ALA A 8 -7.82 -2.20 0.15
C ALA A 8 -6.31 -2.41 0.22
N ALA A 9 -5.82 -3.64 0.02
CA ALA A 9 -4.41 -3.95 -0.03
C ALA A 9 -3.84 -3.75 -1.44
N ALA A 10 -2.64 -3.20 -1.51
CA ALA A 10 -1.92 -2.98 -2.77
C ALA A 10 -0.61 -3.76 -2.77
N ARG A 11 -0.33 -4.46 -3.86
CA ARG A 11 1.01 -5.02 -4.10
C ARG A 11 1.92 -3.91 -4.58
N ILE A 12 3.06 -3.76 -3.92
CA ILE A 12 4.07 -2.75 -4.23
C ILE A 12 5.30 -3.45 -4.79
N VAL A 13 5.80 -2.97 -5.90
CA VAL A 13 7.10 -3.34 -6.44
C VAL A 13 7.98 -2.11 -6.46
N THR A 14 9.17 -2.20 -5.90
CA THR A 14 10.10 -1.08 -5.85
C THR A 14 11.14 -1.19 -6.96
N TYR A 15 11.53 -0.04 -7.52
CA TYR A 15 12.48 0.05 -8.62
C TYR A 15 13.54 1.12 -8.34
N ASN A 16 14.72 0.90 -8.87
CA ASN A 16 15.70 1.94 -9.10
C ASN A 16 16.00 1.97 -10.60
N GLN A 17 15.54 3.01 -11.28
CA GLN A 17 15.53 3.09 -12.75
C GLN A 17 14.87 1.85 -13.37
N PRO A 18 15.49 1.07 -14.26
CA PRO A 18 14.84 -0.10 -14.82
C PRO A 18 14.92 -1.34 -13.90
N GLN A 19 15.72 -1.28 -12.84
CA GLN A 19 15.98 -2.46 -11.99
C GLN A 19 14.89 -2.65 -10.94
N LEU A 20 14.24 -3.80 -10.95
CA LEU A 20 13.35 -4.25 -9.88
C LEU A 20 14.19 -4.57 -8.65
N LEU A 21 13.79 -4.03 -7.49
CA LEU A 21 14.48 -4.25 -6.22
C LEU A 21 13.75 -5.22 -5.30
N THR A 22 12.52 -4.88 -4.88
CA THR A 22 11.78 -5.68 -3.89
C THR A 22 10.29 -5.67 -4.16
N ASN A 23 9.59 -6.57 -3.47
CA ASN A 23 8.14 -6.61 -3.38
C ASN A 23 7.72 -6.28 -1.95
N ALA A 24 6.58 -5.62 -1.81
CA ALA A 24 6.01 -5.26 -0.53
C ALA A 24 4.48 -5.19 -0.61
N SER A 25 3.86 -4.98 0.53
CA SER A 25 2.43 -4.73 0.65
C SER A 25 2.18 -3.34 1.21
N GLY A 26 1.10 -2.73 0.79
CA GLY A 26 0.59 -1.49 1.36
C GLY A 26 -0.94 -1.52 1.37
N PHE A 27 -1.53 -0.44 1.80
CA PHE A 27 -2.98 -0.30 1.77
C PHE A 27 -3.38 1.13 1.43
N PHE A 28 -4.58 1.26 0.85
CA PHE A 28 -5.15 2.56 0.53
C PHE A 28 -5.81 3.18 1.75
N PHE A 29 -5.57 4.46 1.93
CA PHE A 29 -6.18 5.28 2.98
C PHE A 29 -6.69 6.58 2.38
N GLU A 30 -7.91 6.96 2.74
CA GLU A 30 -8.54 8.19 2.27
C GLU A 30 -8.86 9.10 3.43
N ARG A 31 -8.47 10.34 3.31
CA ARG A 31 -8.78 11.41 4.26
C ARG A 31 -8.91 12.74 3.52
N ASP A 32 -9.93 13.51 3.88
CA ASP A 32 -10.19 14.84 3.32
C ASP A 32 -10.17 14.85 1.78
N GLU A 33 -10.84 13.85 1.18
CA GLU A 33 -10.93 13.65 -0.28
C GLU A 33 -9.58 13.35 -0.97
N ARG A 34 -8.53 13.11 -0.20
CA ARG A 34 -7.20 12.74 -0.68
C ARG A 34 -6.96 11.26 -0.50
N LEU A 35 -6.32 10.64 -1.48
CA LEU A 35 -5.99 9.22 -1.47
C LEU A 35 -4.49 9.03 -1.19
N PHE A 36 -4.20 8.12 -0.27
CA PHE A 36 -2.84 7.79 0.14
C PHE A 36 -2.58 6.29 0.02
N LEU A 37 -1.34 5.96 -0.25
CA LEU A 37 -0.80 4.61 -0.07
C LEU A 37 0.04 4.59 1.21
N VAL A 38 -0.24 3.65 2.09
CA VAL A 38 0.46 3.47 3.36
C VAL A 38 1.23 2.17 3.33
N THR A 39 2.49 2.21 3.72
CA THR A 39 3.36 1.02 3.80
C THR A 39 4.42 1.21 4.88
N SER A 40 5.33 0.26 5.05
CA SER A 40 6.46 0.42 5.95
C SER A 40 7.49 1.38 5.36
N ARG A 41 8.10 2.22 6.21
CA ARG A 41 9.12 3.18 5.79
C ARG A 41 10.30 2.50 5.09
N HIS A 42 10.74 1.33 5.58
CA HIS A 42 11.87 0.62 4.98
C HIS A 42 11.61 0.14 3.54
N VAL A 43 10.35 0.14 3.08
CA VAL A 43 10.00 -0.13 1.67
C VAL A 43 10.49 1.01 0.77
N PHE A 44 10.43 2.25 1.24
CA PHE A 44 10.82 3.44 0.47
C PHE A 44 12.28 3.84 0.68
N SER A 45 12.85 3.52 1.83
CA SER A 45 14.26 3.84 2.12
C SER A 45 14.75 3.02 3.29
N ASP A 46 15.85 2.31 3.11
CA ASP A 46 16.49 1.53 4.17
C ASP A 46 18.00 1.54 4.02
N ALA A 47 18.67 2.40 4.79
CA ALA A 47 20.12 2.55 4.74
C ALA A 47 20.88 1.27 5.14
N PRO A 48 20.49 0.52 6.19
CA PRO A 48 21.18 -0.71 6.55
C PRO A 48 21.26 -1.75 5.44
N SER A 49 20.20 -1.91 4.65
CA SER A 49 20.17 -2.84 3.51
C SER A 49 20.59 -2.21 2.18
N LYS A 50 20.96 -0.91 2.19
CA LYS A 50 21.27 -0.11 0.99
C LYS A 50 20.15 -0.12 -0.04
N HIS A 51 18.91 -0.09 0.45
CA HIS A 51 17.72 -0.09 -0.36
C HIS A 51 17.22 1.34 -0.59
N PHE A 52 17.38 1.84 -1.81
CA PHE A 52 17.05 3.21 -2.18
C PHE A 52 16.31 3.24 -3.52
N PRO A 53 15.05 2.83 -3.56
CA PRO A 53 14.26 2.93 -4.79
C PRO A 53 13.97 4.39 -5.16
N ASP A 54 13.83 4.64 -6.44
CA ASP A 54 13.42 5.95 -6.97
C ASP A 54 11.92 6.02 -7.28
N ARG A 55 11.28 4.88 -7.49
CA ARG A 55 9.85 4.76 -7.75
C ARG A 55 9.30 3.43 -7.29
N ILE A 56 7.99 3.40 -7.19
CA ILE A 56 7.24 2.18 -6.97
C ILE A 56 6.22 1.97 -8.08
N GLU A 57 5.80 0.74 -8.26
CA GLU A 57 4.63 0.40 -9.06
C GLU A 57 3.63 -0.37 -8.19
N ILE A 58 2.36 -0.06 -8.36
CA ILE A 58 1.26 -0.80 -7.74
C ILE A 58 0.38 -1.38 -8.82
N GLU A 59 -0.27 -2.50 -8.53
CA GLU A 59 -1.23 -3.13 -9.43
C GLU A 59 -2.62 -2.62 -9.11
N LEU A 60 -3.33 -2.12 -10.12
CA LEU A 60 -4.69 -1.59 -10.00
C LEU A 60 -5.66 -2.49 -10.77
N HIS A 61 -6.76 -2.85 -10.13
CA HIS A 61 -7.86 -3.55 -10.79
C HIS A 61 -8.75 -2.55 -11.54
N LEU A 62 -9.25 -2.97 -12.69
CA LEU A 62 -9.99 -2.09 -13.60
C LEU A 62 -11.45 -2.54 -13.86
N ASP A 63 -11.84 -3.69 -13.33
CA ASP A 63 -13.15 -4.27 -13.62
C ASP A 63 -13.64 -5.09 -12.41
N ALA A 64 -14.77 -4.68 -11.84
CA ALA A 64 -15.34 -5.35 -10.68
C ALA A 64 -15.83 -6.79 -10.96
N ASP A 65 -16.16 -7.09 -12.22
CA ASP A 65 -16.64 -8.40 -12.63
C ASP A 65 -15.53 -9.30 -13.15
N ASN A 66 -14.37 -8.74 -13.45
CA ASN A 66 -13.22 -9.48 -13.94
C ASN A 66 -11.91 -8.98 -13.30
N MET A 67 -11.50 -9.59 -12.20
CA MET A 67 -10.28 -9.23 -11.47
C MET A 67 -9.00 -9.49 -12.26
N ALA A 68 -9.04 -10.25 -13.35
CA ALA A 68 -7.89 -10.41 -14.24
C ALA A 68 -7.58 -9.14 -15.05
N ARG A 69 -8.52 -8.20 -15.13
CA ARG A 69 -8.28 -6.91 -15.78
C ARG A 69 -7.62 -5.96 -14.79
N SER A 70 -6.34 -5.77 -14.98
CA SER A 70 -5.51 -4.92 -14.12
C SER A 70 -4.47 -4.15 -14.92
N THR A 71 -3.85 -3.17 -14.30
CA THR A 71 -2.74 -2.41 -14.86
C THR A 71 -1.75 -2.01 -13.78
N GLY A 72 -0.48 -1.89 -14.16
CA GLY A 72 0.52 -1.26 -13.30
C GLY A 72 0.37 0.26 -13.28
N PHE A 73 0.60 0.85 -12.12
CA PHE A 73 0.61 2.30 -11.94
C PHE A 73 1.90 2.71 -11.25
N SER A 74 2.66 3.58 -11.92
CA SER A 74 3.98 4.02 -11.44
C SER A 74 3.87 5.30 -10.61
N ILE A 75 4.51 5.31 -9.45
CA ILE A 75 4.51 6.44 -8.54
C ILE A 75 5.97 6.81 -8.22
N PRO A 76 6.45 8.00 -8.62
CA PRO A 76 7.78 8.45 -8.26
C PRO A 76 7.87 8.71 -6.75
N LEU A 77 9.00 8.37 -6.14
CA LEU A 77 9.25 8.63 -4.72
C LEU A 77 9.91 9.99 -4.48
N TYR A 78 10.51 10.58 -5.52
CA TYR A 78 11.20 11.86 -5.44
C TYR A 78 10.89 12.74 -6.65
N ARG A 79 10.90 14.06 -6.44
CA ARG A 79 10.81 15.06 -7.49
C ARG A 79 11.79 16.17 -7.18
N ASP A 80 12.70 16.45 -8.12
CA ASP A 80 13.75 17.48 -7.95
C ASP A 80 14.55 17.30 -6.65
N GLY A 81 14.87 16.05 -6.30
CA GLY A 81 15.61 15.69 -5.08
C GLY A 81 14.80 15.70 -3.80
N ASN A 82 13.53 16.07 -3.85
CA ASN A 82 12.65 16.10 -2.68
C ASN A 82 11.79 14.85 -2.61
N ALA A 83 11.67 14.26 -1.41
CA ALA A 83 10.81 13.13 -1.17
C ALA A 83 9.33 13.53 -1.33
N LEU A 84 8.58 12.73 -2.08
CA LEU A 84 7.13 12.87 -2.24
C LEU A 84 6.37 12.07 -1.17
N TRP A 85 7.06 11.33 -0.36
CA TRP A 85 6.51 10.53 0.73
C TRP A 85 6.91 11.09 2.09
N ARG A 86 6.17 10.73 3.12
CA ARG A 86 6.42 11.15 4.49
C ARG A 86 6.52 9.96 5.40
N GLN A 87 7.37 10.08 6.42
CA GLN A 87 7.53 9.09 7.47
C GLN A 87 6.62 9.39 8.65
N GLY A 88 6.09 8.35 9.28
CA GLY A 88 5.34 8.47 10.52
C GLY A 88 6.25 8.78 11.71
N MET A 89 5.69 9.52 12.66
CA MET A 89 6.34 9.83 13.93
C MET A 89 5.33 9.75 15.07
N ASP A 90 5.78 9.35 16.23
CA ASP A 90 5.00 9.38 17.46
C ASP A 90 5.81 10.01 18.62
N GLY A 91 5.30 9.92 19.84
CA GLY A 91 5.98 10.46 21.01
C GLY A 91 7.33 9.83 21.34
N ALA A 92 7.63 8.64 20.80
CA ALA A 92 8.90 7.95 20.97
C ALA A 92 9.90 8.21 19.82
N GLY A 93 9.45 8.90 18.77
CA GLY A 93 10.27 9.25 17.61
C GLY A 93 9.75 8.69 16.29
N GLU A 94 10.66 8.33 15.39
CA GLU A 94 10.32 7.79 14.08
C GLU A 94 9.76 6.38 14.18
N ILE A 95 8.68 6.14 13.44
CA ILE A 95 8.08 4.80 13.32
C ILE A 95 8.23 4.27 11.90
N ASP A 96 8.19 2.95 11.74
CA ASP A 96 8.36 2.30 10.44
C ASP A 96 7.07 2.32 9.61
N VAL A 97 6.53 3.51 9.41
CA VAL A 97 5.35 3.77 8.58
C VAL A 97 5.66 4.91 7.62
N ALA A 98 5.33 4.72 6.36
CA ALA A 98 5.45 5.75 5.33
C ALA A 98 4.15 5.90 4.57
N VAL A 99 3.91 7.13 4.10
CA VAL A 99 2.70 7.52 3.37
C VAL A 99 3.11 8.29 2.12
N ILE A 100 2.49 7.96 0.99
CA ILE A 100 2.61 8.73 -0.24
C ILE A 100 1.22 9.04 -0.80
N GLU A 101 1.00 10.27 -1.23
CA GLU A 101 -0.25 10.66 -1.86
C GLU A 101 -0.34 10.13 -3.28
N ILE A 102 -1.50 9.58 -3.64
CA ILE A 102 -1.81 9.15 -4.99
C ILE A 102 -2.64 10.25 -5.65
N GLU A 103 -2.17 10.76 -6.77
CA GLU A 103 -2.91 11.74 -7.56
C GLU A 103 -4.10 11.05 -8.24
N ARG A 104 -5.29 11.15 -7.64
CA ARG A 104 -6.50 10.51 -8.16
C ARG A 104 -6.78 10.79 -9.63
N PRO A 105 -6.61 12.03 -10.13
CA PRO A 105 -6.86 12.31 -11.57
C PRO A 105 -5.93 11.54 -12.51
N ALA A 106 -4.79 11.06 -12.03
CA ALA A 106 -3.86 10.26 -12.83
C ALA A 106 -4.26 8.78 -12.90
N LEU A 107 -5.16 8.30 -12.02
CA LEU A 107 -5.65 6.93 -12.07
C LEU A 107 -6.55 6.71 -13.29
N PRO A 108 -6.52 5.51 -13.91
CA PRO A 108 -7.51 5.15 -14.92
C PRO A 108 -8.94 5.33 -14.38
N GLU A 109 -9.86 5.85 -15.17
CA GLU A 109 -11.25 6.10 -14.75
C GLU A 109 -11.97 4.85 -14.26
N THR A 110 -11.60 3.70 -14.77
CA THR A 110 -12.20 2.41 -14.42
C THR A 110 -11.58 1.76 -13.19
N THR A 111 -10.60 2.41 -12.56
CA THR A 111 -9.91 1.85 -11.39
C THR A 111 -10.89 1.56 -10.26
N ILE A 112 -10.83 0.35 -9.74
CA ILE A 112 -11.59 -0.06 -8.57
C ILE A 112 -10.62 -0.33 -7.40
N TYR A 113 -10.96 0.19 -6.25
CA TYR A 113 -10.24 -0.03 -5.00
C TYR A 113 -11.15 0.27 -3.82
N CYS A 114 -10.75 -0.17 -2.65
CA CYS A 114 -11.33 0.27 -1.39
C CYS A 114 -10.25 0.99 -0.59
N ALA A 115 -10.64 1.93 0.25
CA ALA A 115 -9.71 2.65 1.10
C ALA A 115 -10.22 2.64 2.54
N PHE A 116 -9.29 2.48 3.48
CA PHE A 116 -9.58 2.79 4.86
C PHE A 116 -9.75 4.30 5.03
N THR A 117 -10.54 4.70 5.99
CA THR A 117 -10.82 6.10 6.32
C THR A 117 -10.61 6.34 7.82
N PRO A 118 -10.59 7.58 8.31
CA PRO A 118 -10.44 7.86 9.74
C PRO A 118 -11.41 7.08 10.63
N ARG A 119 -12.62 6.79 10.16
CA ARG A 119 -13.60 6.01 10.93
C ARG A 119 -13.19 4.55 11.19
N HIS A 120 -12.24 4.02 10.42
CA HIS A 120 -11.69 2.68 10.62
C HIS A 120 -10.51 2.68 11.59
N LEU A 121 -10.03 3.85 12.00
CA LEU A 121 -8.94 3.95 12.95
C LEU A 121 -9.43 3.58 14.34
N TYR A 122 -8.52 3.01 15.08
CA TYR A 122 -8.75 2.55 16.43
C TYR A 122 -9.09 3.72 17.35
N GLY A 123 -10.22 3.65 18.06
CA GLY A 123 -10.60 4.66 19.04
C GLY A 123 -9.96 4.41 20.41
N ALA A 124 -9.87 5.45 21.24
CA ALA A 124 -9.31 5.35 22.60
C ALA A 124 -10.08 4.36 23.51
N HIS A 125 -11.32 4.03 23.15
CA HIS A 125 -12.16 3.08 23.89
C HIS A 125 -12.12 1.66 23.36
N ASP A 126 -11.49 1.45 22.21
CA ASP A 126 -11.35 0.13 21.64
C ASP A 126 -10.20 -0.60 22.33
N GLN A 127 -10.36 -1.86 22.58
CA GLN A 127 -9.34 -2.68 23.22
C GLN A 127 -8.93 -3.83 22.32
N VAL A 128 -7.63 -3.93 22.05
CA VAL A 128 -7.02 -5.10 21.45
C VAL A 128 -6.26 -5.81 22.56
N GLU A 129 -6.69 -7.00 22.88
CA GLU A 129 -6.13 -7.82 23.96
C GLU A 129 -5.31 -8.98 23.38
N VAL A 130 -4.48 -9.58 24.24
CA VAL A 130 -3.81 -10.83 23.90
C VAL A 130 -4.86 -11.89 23.60
N GLY A 131 -4.73 -12.55 22.45
CA GLY A 131 -5.71 -13.53 21.97
C GLY A 131 -6.83 -12.96 21.08
N THR A 132 -6.85 -11.66 20.84
CA THR A 132 -7.75 -11.06 19.83
C THR A 132 -7.43 -11.65 18.46
N ARG A 133 -8.46 -12.09 17.74
CA ARG A 133 -8.32 -12.63 16.40
C ARG A 133 -8.04 -11.50 15.41
N LEU A 134 -7.03 -11.71 14.56
CA LEU A 134 -6.63 -10.77 13.52
C LEU A 134 -6.78 -11.41 12.15
N LEU A 135 -7.06 -10.56 11.16
CA LEU A 135 -6.96 -10.91 9.75
C LEU A 135 -5.80 -10.13 9.14
N ILE A 136 -4.82 -10.85 8.61
CA ILE A 136 -3.67 -10.27 7.92
C ILE A 136 -3.92 -10.39 6.43
N VAL A 137 -3.90 -9.26 5.72
CA VAL A 137 -4.13 -9.19 4.28
C VAL A 137 -2.91 -8.54 3.62
N GLY A 138 -2.34 -9.18 2.61
CA GLY A 138 -1.18 -8.64 1.92
C GLY A 138 -0.59 -9.63 0.90
N PHE A 139 0.64 -9.36 0.50
CA PHE A 139 1.39 -10.12 -0.51
C PHE A 139 2.69 -10.66 0.11
N PRO A 140 2.62 -11.69 0.97
CA PRO A 140 3.78 -12.17 1.70
C PRO A 140 4.85 -12.72 0.75
N LEU A 141 6.11 -12.33 0.97
CA LEU A 141 7.28 -12.77 0.18
C LEU A 141 7.13 -12.52 -1.34
N GLY A 142 6.36 -11.49 -1.71
CA GLY A 142 6.06 -11.20 -3.11
C GLY A 142 5.07 -12.17 -3.76
N PHE A 143 4.54 -13.13 -2.99
CA PHE A 143 3.55 -14.06 -3.50
C PHE A 143 2.27 -13.31 -3.89
N HIS A 144 1.78 -13.62 -5.08
CA HIS A 144 0.52 -13.09 -5.57
C HIS A 144 -0.08 -14.05 -6.59
N ASP A 145 -1.40 -13.99 -6.74
CA ASP A 145 -2.10 -14.63 -7.84
C ASP A 145 -1.78 -13.87 -9.14
N THR A 146 -1.06 -14.51 -10.06
CA THR A 146 -0.61 -13.88 -11.30
C THR A 146 -1.75 -13.62 -12.31
N LEU A 147 -2.92 -14.22 -12.09
CA LEU A 147 -4.08 -14.01 -12.94
C LEU A 147 -4.98 -12.87 -12.43
N HIS A 148 -5.32 -12.89 -11.14
CA HIS A 148 -6.28 -11.95 -10.56
C HIS A 148 -5.61 -10.88 -9.70
N HIS A 149 -4.32 -11.01 -9.39
CA HIS A 149 -3.53 -10.06 -8.58
C HIS A 149 -4.15 -9.76 -7.21
N MET A 150 -4.75 -10.79 -6.60
CA MET A 150 -5.41 -10.67 -5.30
C MET A 150 -4.43 -10.93 -4.15
N PRO A 151 -4.60 -10.24 -3.01
CA PRO A 151 -3.79 -10.50 -1.83
C PRO A 151 -4.17 -11.82 -1.17
N VAL A 152 -3.28 -12.30 -0.30
CA VAL A 152 -3.54 -13.42 0.60
C VAL A 152 -4.16 -12.88 1.88
N ALA A 153 -5.25 -13.50 2.34
CA ALA A 153 -5.87 -13.23 3.63
C ALA A 153 -5.64 -14.42 4.57
N ARG A 154 -5.13 -14.14 5.75
CA ARG A 154 -4.75 -15.17 6.72
C ARG A 154 -5.18 -14.76 8.12
N ARG A 155 -5.72 -15.71 8.88
CA ARG A 155 -5.96 -15.51 10.31
C ARG A 155 -4.64 -15.68 11.08
N ALA A 156 -4.41 -14.78 12.01
CA ALA A 156 -3.30 -14.83 12.96
C ALA A 156 -3.84 -15.04 14.38
#